data_478a7ff239d22e37c6b396e901a7213d
#
_entry.id   478a7ff239d22e37c6b396e901a7213d
#
_cell.length_a   1.000
_cell.length_b   1.000
_cell.length_c   1.000
_cell.angle_alpha   90.00
_cell.angle_beta   90.00
_cell.angle_gamma   90.00
#
_symmetry.space_group_name_H-M   'P 1'
#
loop_
_entity.id
_entity.type
_entity.pdbx_description
1 polymer ?
#
loop_
_entity_poly.entity_id
_entity_poly.type
_entity_poly.pdbx_seq_one_letter_code
_entity_poly.pdbx_strand_id
1 'polypeptide(L)'
;MLYPFSALLARMKYITRWSLMHSTRAESLSEHTCDTALLAHMLCLIARRYTGTPCRPKTVAVAALYHDAPEIITGDMPTPVKYSSPTLRDAYKALELSLIHI
;
A
#
# COMPACT_ATOMS: atom_id res chain seq x y z
N MET A 1 -18.28 19.62 -4.44
CA MET A 1 -16.85 19.31 -4.37
C MET A 1 -16.61 17.84 -4.66
N LEU A 2 -15.84 17.58 -5.62
CA LEU A 2 -15.45 16.23 -5.90
C LEU A 2 -14.36 15.78 -4.96
N TYR A 3 -14.19 14.48 -4.88
CA TYR A 3 -13.21 13.89 -3.98
C TYR A 3 -12.01 13.43 -4.80
N PRO A 4 -11.02 14.32 -5.01
CA PRO A 4 -9.86 13.98 -5.86
C PRO A 4 -9.16 12.71 -5.42
N PHE A 5 -9.15 12.44 -4.12
CA PHE A 5 -8.52 11.23 -3.60
C PHE A 5 -9.21 9.96 -4.12
N SER A 6 -10.55 9.97 -4.20
CA SER A 6 -11.27 8.82 -4.74
C SER A 6 -10.90 8.57 -6.21
N ALA A 7 -10.77 9.65 -6.99
CA ALA A 7 -10.35 9.53 -8.38
C ALA A 7 -8.92 9.02 -8.49
N LEU A 8 -8.04 9.47 -7.58
CA LEU A 8 -6.66 8.97 -7.54
C LEU A 8 -6.61 7.50 -7.19
N LEU A 9 -7.39 7.06 -6.19
CA LEU A 9 -7.46 5.66 -5.82
C LEU A 9 -7.87 4.77 -6.99
N ALA A 10 -8.78 5.24 -7.84
CA ALA A 10 -9.22 4.48 -9.01
C ALA A 10 -8.09 4.21 -10.00
N ARG A 11 -6.99 4.97 -9.95
CA ARG A 11 -5.82 4.75 -10.81
C ARG A 11 -4.98 3.57 -10.40
N MET A 12 -5.17 3.03 -9.19
CA MET A 12 -4.34 1.93 -8.69
C MET A 12 -4.36 0.70 -9.60
N LYS A 13 -5.46 0.48 -10.31
CA LYS A 13 -5.58 -0.63 -11.25
C LYS A 13 -4.69 -0.48 -12.50
N TYR A 14 -4.19 0.73 -12.75
CA TYR A 14 -3.33 1.00 -13.90
C TYR A 14 -1.84 1.08 -13.54
N ILE A 15 -1.51 0.99 -12.25
CA ILE A 15 -0.12 1.05 -11.79
C ILE A 15 0.39 -0.38 -11.63
N THR A 16 1.42 -0.73 -12.41
CA THR A 16 2.02 -2.06 -12.38
C THR A 16 3.11 -2.11 -11.31
N ARG A 17 3.02 -3.11 -10.43
CA ARG A 17 4.06 -3.35 -9.42
C ARG A 17 5.31 -3.91 -10.08
N TRP A 18 6.46 -3.55 -9.51
CA TRP A 18 7.77 -4.00 -9.99
C TRP A 18 8.04 -3.58 -11.43
N SER A 19 7.48 -2.44 -11.86
CA SER A 19 7.64 -1.94 -13.22
C SER A 19 9.09 -1.66 -13.58
N LEU A 20 9.95 -1.38 -12.59
CA LEU A 20 11.38 -1.11 -12.75
C LEU A 20 12.25 -2.33 -12.48
N MET A 21 11.63 -3.49 -12.19
CA MET A 21 12.34 -4.73 -11.87
C MET A 21 11.74 -5.89 -12.64
N HIS A 22 12.56 -6.94 -12.86
CA HIS A 22 12.09 -8.14 -13.53
C HIS A 22 11.02 -8.84 -12.69
N SER A 23 9.91 -9.22 -13.33
CA SER A 23 8.88 -10.02 -12.71
C SER A 23 8.31 -11.01 -13.72
N THR A 24 7.83 -12.15 -13.24
CA THR A 24 7.27 -13.20 -14.11
C THR A 24 5.82 -12.95 -14.47
N ARG A 25 5.13 -12.09 -13.72
CA ARG A 25 3.73 -11.77 -13.95
C ARG A 25 3.49 -10.30 -13.65
N ALA A 26 2.81 -9.64 -14.57
CA ALA A 26 2.37 -8.27 -14.32
C ALA A 26 1.29 -8.27 -13.23
N GLU A 27 1.43 -7.38 -12.27
CA GLU A 27 0.50 -7.23 -11.17
C GLU A 27 0.20 -5.76 -10.97
N SER A 28 -1.07 -5.39 -10.96
CA SER A 28 -1.45 -4.01 -10.68
C SER A 28 -1.37 -3.72 -9.18
N LEU A 29 -1.24 -2.45 -8.85
CA LEU A 29 -1.25 -2.01 -7.45
C LEU A 29 -2.58 -2.37 -6.79
N SER A 30 -3.67 -2.34 -7.53
CA SER A 30 -4.99 -2.70 -7.05
C SER A 30 -5.06 -4.18 -6.66
N GLU A 31 -4.50 -5.07 -7.48
CA GLU A 31 -4.45 -6.50 -7.17
C GLU A 31 -3.62 -6.77 -5.92
N HIS A 32 -2.44 -6.15 -5.83
CA HIS A 32 -1.58 -6.29 -4.67
C HIS A 32 -2.28 -5.83 -3.39
N THR A 33 -2.94 -4.69 -3.46
CA THR A 33 -3.63 -4.11 -2.30
C THR A 33 -4.75 -5.03 -1.82
N CYS A 34 -5.52 -5.59 -2.75
CA CYS A 34 -6.59 -6.53 -2.41
C CYS A 34 -6.03 -7.79 -1.75
N ASP A 35 -5.01 -8.39 -2.35
CA ASP A 35 -4.39 -9.59 -1.81
C ASP A 35 -3.77 -9.35 -0.43
N THR A 36 -3.13 -8.22 -0.26
CA THR A 36 -2.51 -7.83 1.01
C THR A 36 -3.57 -7.67 2.10
N ALA A 37 -4.70 -7.05 1.77
CA ALA A 37 -5.77 -6.84 2.74
C ALA A 37 -6.40 -8.17 3.18
N LEU A 38 -6.63 -9.08 2.24
CA LEU A 38 -7.17 -10.39 2.55
C LEU A 38 -6.22 -11.20 3.44
N LEU A 39 -4.94 -11.18 3.10
CA LEU A 39 -3.92 -11.88 3.87
C LEU A 39 -3.77 -11.28 5.27
N ALA A 40 -3.72 -9.97 5.37
CA ALA A 40 -3.59 -9.28 6.66
C ALA A 40 -4.76 -9.58 7.58
N HIS A 41 -5.98 -9.58 7.04
CA HIS A 41 -7.17 -9.90 7.80
C HIS A 41 -7.11 -11.34 8.35
N MET A 42 -6.75 -12.29 7.48
CA MET A 42 -6.65 -13.69 7.86
C MET A 42 -5.57 -13.91 8.92
N LEU A 43 -4.39 -13.32 8.74
CA LEU A 43 -3.29 -13.46 9.71
C LEU A 43 -3.68 -12.89 11.07
N CYS A 44 -4.40 -11.76 11.09
CA CYS A 44 -4.87 -11.16 12.32
C CYS A 44 -5.86 -12.07 13.05
N LEU A 45 -6.78 -12.70 12.33
CA LEU A 45 -7.72 -13.66 12.91
C LEU A 45 -6.99 -14.87 13.50
N ILE A 46 -6.00 -15.39 12.79
CA ILE A 46 -5.20 -16.52 13.26
C ILE A 46 -4.42 -16.15 14.53
N ALA A 47 -3.80 -14.97 14.52
CA ALA A 47 -3.04 -14.51 15.68
C ALA A 47 -3.93 -14.37 16.91
N ARG A 48 -5.15 -13.84 16.76
CA ARG A 48 -6.09 -13.71 17.87
C ARG A 48 -6.53 -15.07 18.38
N ARG A 49 -6.77 -16.01 17.49
CA ARG A 49 -7.28 -17.33 17.86
C ARG A 49 -6.24 -18.18 18.56
N TYR A 50 -5.02 -18.22 18.06
CA TYR A 50 -4.02 -19.18 18.48
C TYR A 50 -2.94 -18.62 19.41
N THR A 51 -2.69 -17.31 19.39
CA THR A 51 -1.68 -16.70 20.24
C THR A 51 -2.25 -15.68 21.22
N GLY A 52 -3.55 -15.35 21.10
CA GLY A 52 -4.18 -14.35 21.94
C GLY A 52 -3.67 -12.93 21.70
N THR A 53 -3.01 -12.68 20.58
CA THR A 53 -2.49 -11.36 20.25
C THR A 53 -3.63 -10.37 20.07
N PRO A 54 -3.61 -9.22 20.79
CA PRO A 54 -4.66 -8.21 20.64
C PRO A 54 -4.46 -7.42 19.36
N CYS A 55 -5.16 -7.80 18.29
CA CYS A 55 -5.17 -7.03 17.06
C CYS A 55 -6.59 -6.89 16.55
N ARG A 56 -6.80 -5.90 15.69
CA ARG A 56 -8.13 -5.56 15.16
C ARG A 56 -8.19 -5.94 13.69
N PRO A 57 -8.84 -7.07 13.34
CA PRO A 57 -8.83 -7.56 11.95
C PRO A 57 -9.35 -6.55 10.93
N LYS A 58 -10.44 -5.86 11.24
CA LYS A 58 -11.03 -4.88 10.33
C LYS A 58 -10.11 -3.68 10.12
N THR A 59 -9.51 -3.17 11.20
CA THR A 59 -8.57 -2.05 11.13
C THR A 59 -7.35 -2.41 10.32
N VAL A 60 -6.80 -3.60 10.54
CA VAL A 60 -5.62 -4.07 9.82
C VAL A 60 -5.93 -4.22 8.32
N ALA A 61 -7.08 -4.77 7.98
CA ALA A 61 -7.47 -4.93 6.59
C ALA A 61 -7.62 -3.58 5.88
N VAL A 62 -8.27 -2.61 6.52
CA VAL A 62 -8.44 -1.28 5.95
C VAL A 62 -7.09 -0.57 5.80
N ALA A 63 -6.21 -0.68 6.80
CA ALA A 63 -4.87 -0.11 6.70
C ALA A 63 -4.11 -0.70 5.51
N ALA A 64 -4.23 -2.01 5.30
CA ALA A 64 -3.57 -2.68 4.18
C ALA A 64 -4.10 -2.20 2.82
N LEU A 65 -5.39 -1.86 2.73
CA LEU A 65 -5.96 -1.33 1.49
C LEU A 65 -5.32 -0.01 1.06
N TYR A 66 -4.87 0.79 2.01
CA TYR A 66 -4.34 2.13 1.72
C TYR A 66 -2.84 2.25 1.89
N HIS A 67 -2.13 1.16 2.23
CA HIS A 67 -0.71 1.25 2.56
C HIS A 67 0.17 1.74 1.41
N ASP A 68 -0.21 1.47 0.17
CA ASP A 68 0.53 1.89 -1.01
C ASP A 68 -0.12 3.06 -1.75
N ALA A 69 -1.06 3.76 -1.11
CA ALA A 69 -1.72 4.90 -1.73
C ALA A 69 -0.76 5.95 -2.27
N PRO A 70 0.38 6.27 -1.61
CA PRO A 70 1.34 7.23 -2.16
C PRO A 70 1.85 6.88 -3.55
N GLU A 71 1.89 5.61 -3.91
CA GLU A 71 2.37 5.16 -5.22
C GLU A 71 1.45 5.57 -6.37
N ILE A 72 0.24 6.04 -6.07
CA ILE A 72 -0.65 6.58 -7.08
C ILE A 72 0.00 7.75 -7.81
N ILE A 73 0.78 8.54 -7.10
CA ILE A 73 1.45 9.71 -7.66
C ILE A 73 2.83 9.35 -8.18
N THR A 74 3.60 8.58 -7.40
CA THR A 74 5.00 8.27 -7.71
C THR A 74 5.17 7.09 -8.64
N GLY A 75 4.11 6.28 -8.85
CA GLY A 75 4.26 4.97 -9.48
C GLY A 75 4.90 3.99 -8.51
N ASP A 76 5.06 2.74 -8.94
CA ASP A 76 5.70 1.74 -8.11
C ASP A 76 7.18 2.07 -7.96
N MET A 77 7.62 2.34 -6.73
CA MET A 77 9.01 2.63 -6.42
C MET A 77 9.56 1.49 -5.57
N PRO A 78 10.50 0.68 -6.10
CA PRO A 78 11.09 -0.41 -5.33
C PRO A 78 11.73 0.08 -4.03
N THR A 79 11.63 -0.71 -2.98
CA THR A 79 12.18 -0.34 -1.68
C THR A 79 13.66 0.05 -1.73
N PRO A 80 14.53 -0.66 -2.46
CA PRO A 80 15.94 -0.26 -2.56
C PRO A 80 16.11 1.15 -3.12
N VAL A 81 15.26 1.57 -4.06
CA VAL A 81 15.32 2.93 -4.61
C VAL A 81 14.76 3.93 -3.61
N LYS A 82 13.62 3.58 -2.99
CA LYS A 82 12.93 4.44 -2.03
C LYS A 82 13.82 4.82 -0.85
N TYR A 83 14.67 3.92 -0.40
CA TYR A 83 15.55 4.13 0.75
C TYR A 83 17.01 4.26 0.36
N SER A 84 17.30 4.61 -0.90
CA SER A 84 18.68 4.75 -1.40
C SER A 84 19.42 5.93 -0.78
N SER A 85 18.70 6.94 -0.31
CA SER A 85 19.29 8.08 0.40
C SER A 85 18.34 8.58 1.49
N PRO A 86 18.88 9.19 2.58
CA PRO A 86 18.02 9.78 3.60
C PRO A 86 17.10 10.88 3.06
N THR A 87 17.60 11.70 2.12
CA THR A 87 16.80 12.77 1.53
C THR A 87 15.59 12.21 0.77
N LEU A 88 15.80 11.19 -0.05
CA LEU A 88 14.73 10.57 -0.83
C LEU A 88 13.73 9.89 0.11
N ARG A 89 14.22 9.19 1.12
CA ARG A 89 13.37 8.53 2.11
C ARG A 89 12.47 9.54 2.83
N ASP A 90 13.04 10.65 3.28
CA ASP A 90 12.29 11.67 4.03
C ASP A 90 11.27 12.37 3.13
N ALA A 91 11.65 12.65 1.90
CA ALA A 91 10.73 13.26 0.93
C ALA A 91 9.54 12.32 0.64
N TYR A 92 9.81 11.02 0.50
CA TYR A 92 8.75 10.05 0.26
C TYR A 92 7.80 9.93 1.45
N LYS A 93 8.35 9.92 2.67
CA LYS A 93 7.52 9.89 3.88
C LYS A 93 6.65 11.13 4.01
N ALA A 94 7.18 12.30 3.66
CA ALA A 94 6.40 13.55 3.67
C ALA A 94 5.23 13.46 2.70
N LEU A 95 5.45 12.88 1.51
CA LEU A 95 4.40 12.66 0.54
C LEU A 95 3.34 11.71 1.06
N GLU A 96 3.74 10.61 1.70
CA GLU A 96 2.81 9.66 2.31
C GLU A 96 1.90 10.34 3.33
N LEU A 97 2.48 11.13 4.22
CA LEU A 97 1.70 11.82 5.24
C LEU A 97 0.74 12.84 4.63
N SER A 98 1.17 13.54 3.59
CA SER A 98 0.35 14.49 2.87
C SER A 98 -0.89 13.80 2.27
N LEU A 99 -0.74 12.60 1.71
CA LEU A 99 -1.84 11.87 1.11
C LEU A 99 -2.80 11.29 2.15
N ILE A 100 -2.29 10.86 3.29
CA ILE A 100 -3.11 10.31 4.37
C ILE A 100 -4.05 11.37 4.92
N HIS A 101 -3.65 12.63 4.92
CA HIS A 101 -4.44 13.73 5.48
C HIS A 101 -5.33 14.44 4.46
N ILE A 102 -5.43 13.93 3.25
CA ILE A 102 -6.39 14.42 2.28
C ILE A 102 -7.77 13.83 2.56
#